data_ce7eaebc5fe29de9c5033c79b6c0db68
#
_entry.id   ce7eaebc5fe29de9c5033c79b6c0db68
#
_cell.length_a   1.000
_cell.length_b   1.000
_cell.length_c   1.000
_cell.angle_alpha   90.00
_cell.angle_beta   90.00
_cell.angle_gamma   90.00
#
_symmetry.space_group_name_H-M   'P 1'
#
loop_
_entity.id
_entity.type
_entity.pdbx_description
1 polymer ?
#
loop_
_entity_poly.entity_id
_entity_poly.type
_entity_poly.pdbx_seq_one_letter_code
_entity_poly.pdbx_strand_id
1 'polypeptide(L)'
;RQEVMLAKAGVLGVLTPVAHLDEAIWDEVIDTNLSAVWRMIRVFDPLLRMSWAGRAVLVTSTAARGYPYWSAYAASKAGVETLGIVWAEEVSQTPLKVNILNPGGVATSMYASAFPGADLKTMPKPEDIAPAFVALSSPDCPHHGEVLHVRDLNPDYPG
;
A
#
# COMPACT_ATOMS: atom_id res chain seq x y z
N ARG A 1 -9.96 -21.53 -9.07
CA ARG A 1 -10.50 -20.19 -8.85
C ARG A 1 -9.34 -19.23 -8.59
N GLN A 2 -9.37 -18.03 -9.16
CA GLN A 2 -8.43 -16.97 -8.84
C GLN A 2 -8.86 -16.28 -7.55
N GLU A 3 -7.90 -15.99 -6.66
CA GLU A 3 -8.13 -15.23 -5.43
C GLU A 3 -7.21 -14.00 -5.41
N VAL A 4 -7.78 -12.86 -4.99
CA VAL A 4 -7.07 -11.58 -4.95
C VAL A 4 -7.27 -10.93 -3.58
N MET A 5 -6.18 -10.43 -2.99
CA MET A 5 -6.20 -9.63 -1.76
C MET A 5 -5.64 -8.24 -2.04
N LEU A 6 -6.42 -7.21 -1.70
CA LEU A 6 -6.00 -5.80 -1.76
C LEU A 6 -5.97 -5.21 -0.35
N ALA A 7 -4.79 -4.92 0.19
CA ALA A 7 -4.61 -4.28 1.49
C ALA A 7 -4.37 -2.78 1.29
N LYS A 8 -5.44 -2.00 1.23
CA LYS A 8 -5.41 -0.56 0.91
C LYS A 8 -5.89 0.36 2.05
N ALA A 9 -6.45 -0.19 3.12
CA ALA A 9 -6.88 0.60 4.27
C ALA A 9 -5.71 1.30 4.95
N GLY A 10 -5.96 2.50 5.48
CA GLY A 10 -4.95 3.24 6.22
C GLY A 10 -5.49 4.57 6.75
N VAL A 11 -4.87 5.04 7.82
CA VAL A 11 -5.12 6.34 8.44
C VAL A 11 -3.83 7.16 8.47
N LEU A 12 -3.96 8.48 8.37
CA LEU A 12 -2.81 9.40 8.37
C LEU A 12 -2.22 9.59 9.78
N GLY A 13 -3.08 9.61 10.79
CA GLY A 13 -2.72 10.08 12.11
C GLY A 13 -2.55 11.61 12.15
N VAL A 14 -1.64 12.08 12.98
CA VAL A 14 -1.34 13.51 13.16
C VAL A 14 0.09 13.80 12.69
N LEU A 15 0.25 14.84 11.88
CA LEU A 15 1.56 15.32 11.42
C LEU A 15 2.16 16.23 12.49
N THR A 16 3.20 15.74 13.19
CA THR A 16 3.84 16.42 14.32
C THR A 16 5.31 16.00 14.42
N PRO A 17 6.18 16.78 15.10
CA PRO A 17 7.54 16.32 15.39
C PRO A 17 7.53 14.96 16.09
N VAL A 18 8.45 14.07 15.72
CA VAL A 18 8.55 12.70 16.24
C VAL A 18 8.45 12.62 17.76
N ALA A 19 9.15 13.52 18.45
CA ALA A 19 9.20 13.54 19.93
C ALA A 19 7.90 14.01 20.60
N HIS A 20 6.95 14.54 19.82
CA HIS A 20 5.69 15.09 20.35
C HIS A 20 4.45 14.27 19.91
N LEU A 21 4.66 13.16 19.19
CA LEU A 21 3.56 12.30 18.78
C LEU A 21 2.97 11.59 20.01
N ASP A 22 1.66 11.68 20.16
CA ASP A 22 0.92 10.98 21.19
C ASP A 22 0.97 9.46 20.97
N GLU A 23 1.18 8.70 22.05
CA GLU A 23 1.30 7.24 22.01
C GLU A 23 0.03 6.57 21.45
N ALA A 24 -1.15 7.06 21.82
CA ALA A 24 -2.41 6.52 21.33
C ALA A 24 -2.58 6.70 19.81
N ILE A 25 -2.10 7.82 19.26
CA ILE A 25 -2.10 8.07 17.81
C ILE A 25 -1.09 7.17 17.11
N TRP A 26 0.09 6.99 17.70
CA TRP A 26 1.07 6.04 17.20
C TRP A 26 0.46 4.63 17.11
N ASP A 27 -0.15 4.16 18.19
CA ASP A 27 -0.75 2.82 18.26
C ASP A 27 -1.87 2.64 17.24
N GLU A 28 -2.76 3.63 17.10
CA GLU A 28 -3.83 3.60 16.08
C GLU A 28 -3.29 3.47 14.67
N VAL A 29 -2.29 4.29 14.31
CA VAL A 29 -1.69 4.28 12.97
C VAL A 29 -0.98 2.96 12.69
N ILE A 30 -0.18 2.47 13.63
CA ILE A 30 0.55 1.20 13.48
C ILE A 30 -0.44 0.02 13.43
N ASP A 31 -1.45 0.01 14.28
CA ASP A 31 -2.43 -1.09 14.29
C ASP A 31 -3.23 -1.13 12.98
N THR A 32 -3.70 0.03 12.49
CA THR A 32 -4.50 0.11 11.27
C THR A 32 -3.67 -0.11 10.01
N ASN A 33 -2.50 0.53 9.89
CA ASN A 33 -1.75 0.54 8.63
C ASN A 33 -0.82 -0.67 8.47
N LEU A 34 -0.31 -1.23 9.56
CA LEU A 34 0.71 -2.28 9.53
C LEU A 34 0.21 -3.59 10.16
N SER A 35 -0.23 -3.57 11.41
CA SER A 35 -0.65 -4.79 12.12
C SER A 35 -1.87 -5.44 11.45
N ALA A 36 -2.81 -4.63 10.95
CA ALA A 36 -3.96 -5.15 10.22
C ALA A 36 -3.54 -5.83 8.91
N VAL A 37 -2.54 -5.29 8.19
CA VAL A 37 -2.01 -5.93 6.98
C VAL A 37 -1.38 -7.28 7.32
N TRP A 38 -0.57 -7.36 8.38
CA TRP A 38 -0.02 -8.63 8.85
C TRP A 38 -1.12 -9.65 9.23
N ARG A 39 -2.18 -9.20 9.92
CA ARG A 39 -3.34 -10.07 10.25
C ARG A 39 -4.05 -10.57 8.98
N MET A 40 -4.22 -9.71 7.96
CA MET A 40 -4.76 -10.11 6.66
C MET A 40 -3.88 -11.18 5.99
N ILE A 41 -2.57 -10.98 5.94
CA ILE A 41 -1.63 -11.98 5.40
C ILE A 41 -1.82 -13.31 6.12
N ARG A 42 -1.80 -13.31 7.45
CA ARG A 42 -1.97 -14.52 8.27
C ARG A 42 -3.26 -15.30 7.98
N VAL A 43 -4.34 -14.58 7.70
CA VAL A 43 -5.66 -15.20 7.43
C VAL A 43 -5.77 -15.68 5.98
N PHE A 44 -5.28 -14.88 5.03
CA PHE A 44 -5.53 -15.13 3.61
C PHE A 44 -4.41 -15.90 2.89
N ASP A 45 -3.19 -15.96 3.45
CA ASP A 45 -2.07 -16.67 2.84
C ASP A 45 -2.41 -18.11 2.43
N PRO A 46 -3.05 -18.95 3.27
CA PRO A 46 -3.40 -20.31 2.86
C PRO A 46 -4.34 -20.38 1.66
N LEU A 47 -5.31 -19.46 1.58
CA LEU A 47 -6.27 -19.40 0.47
C LEU A 47 -5.60 -18.93 -0.83
N LEU A 48 -4.75 -17.92 -0.72
CA LEU A 48 -4.02 -17.37 -1.86
C LEU A 48 -3.03 -18.38 -2.44
N ARG A 49 -2.33 -19.16 -1.60
CA ARG A 49 -1.41 -20.23 -2.04
C ARG A 49 -2.14 -21.38 -2.73
N MET A 50 -3.37 -21.68 -2.33
CA MET A 50 -4.19 -22.72 -2.96
C MET A 50 -4.80 -22.28 -4.30
N SER A 51 -4.79 -20.98 -4.58
CA SER A 51 -5.26 -20.42 -5.84
C SER A 51 -4.27 -20.72 -6.97
N TRP A 52 -4.77 -21.09 -8.15
CA TRP A 52 -3.91 -21.27 -9.34
C TRP A 52 -3.26 -19.96 -9.80
N ALA A 53 -3.81 -18.80 -9.40
CA ALA A 53 -3.29 -17.48 -9.67
C ALA A 53 -3.60 -16.53 -8.51
N GLY A 54 -3.09 -16.82 -7.31
CA GLY A 54 -3.22 -15.96 -6.14
C GLY A 54 -2.50 -14.62 -6.37
N ARG A 55 -3.14 -13.50 -5.99
CA ARG A 55 -2.55 -12.16 -6.09
C ARG A 55 -2.75 -11.40 -4.80
N ALA A 56 -1.70 -10.74 -4.34
CA ALA A 56 -1.75 -9.83 -3.20
C ALA A 56 -1.11 -8.49 -3.57
N VAL A 57 -1.85 -7.40 -3.32
CA VAL A 57 -1.37 -6.03 -3.53
C VAL A 57 -1.46 -5.29 -2.20
N LEU A 58 -0.31 -4.89 -1.67
CA LEU A 58 -0.19 -4.08 -0.46
C LEU A 58 0.05 -2.62 -0.87
N VAL A 59 -0.63 -1.68 -0.22
CA VAL A 59 -0.50 -0.27 -0.58
C VAL A 59 0.45 0.46 0.35
N THR A 60 1.54 0.99 -0.22
CA THR A 60 2.51 1.85 0.43
C THR A 60 2.29 3.34 0.11
N SER A 61 3.29 4.15 0.31
CA SER A 61 3.30 5.59 0.04
C SER A 61 4.73 6.07 -0.18
N THR A 62 4.91 7.13 -0.94
CA THR A 62 6.21 7.82 -1.05
C THR A 62 6.73 8.27 0.33
N ALA A 63 5.84 8.52 1.30
CA ALA A 63 6.19 8.85 2.67
C ALA A 63 6.94 7.73 3.42
N ALA A 64 6.92 6.48 2.94
CA ALA A 64 7.69 5.36 3.50
C ALA A 64 9.22 5.64 3.52
N ARG A 65 9.69 6.56 2.69
CA ARG A 65 11.11 7.00 2.66
C ARG A 65 11.45 8.04 3.73
N GLY A 66 10.47 8.49 4.50
CA GLY A 66 10.60 9.47 5.57
C GLY A 66 10.39 10.91 5.08
N TYR A 67 9.37 11.55 5.65
CA TYR A 67 9.16 13.00 5.55
C TYR A 67 9.13 13.60 6.96
N PRO A 68 9.64 14.83 7.16
CA PRO A 68 9.47 15.52 8.44
C PRO A 68 8.01 15.54 8.88
N TYR A 69 7.76 15.24 10.15
CA TYR A 69 6.43 15.22 10.79
C TYR A 69 5.53 14.02 10.47
N TRP A 70 5.93 13.08 9.61
CA TRP A 70 5.12 11.93 9.17
C TRP A 70 5.42 10.61 9.91
N SER A 71 5.99 10.67 11.10
CA SER A 71 6.65 9.54 11.78
C SER A 71 5.85 8.23 11.80
N ALA A 72 4.66 8.20 12.40
CA ALA A 72 3.87 6.96 12.52
C ALA A 72 3.42 6.46 11.15
N TYR A 73 2.92 7.35 10.30
CA TYR A 73 2.48 7.00 8.95
C TYR A 73 3.64 6.44 8.10
N ALA A 74 4.77 7.17 8.07
CA ALA A 74 5.95 6.76 7.32
C ALA A 74 6.50 5.41 7.81
N ALA A 75 6.62 5.22 9.13
CA ALA A 75 7.05 3.97 9.74
C ALA A 75 6.12 2.81 9.38
N SER A 76 4.80 3.03 9.44
CA SER A 76 3.82 2.01 9.07
C SER A 76 3.93 1.59 7.61
N LYS A 77 4.10 2.55 6.68
CA LYS A 77 4.20 2.26 5.24
C LYS A 77 5.54 1.62 4.85
N ALA A 78 6.64 2.01 5.50
CA ALA A 78 7.93 1.33 5.37
C ALA A 78 7.83 -0.12 5.88
N GLY A 79 7.14 -0.33 7.00
CA GLY A 79 6.86 -1.67 7.52
C GLY A 79 6.05 -2.54 6.56
N VAL A 80 5.04 -1.96 5.89
CA VAL A 80 4.26 -2.66 4.86
C VAL A 80 5.13 -3.07 3.66
N GLU A 81 6.04 -2.20 3.20
CA GLU A 81 6.98 -2.54 2.11
C GLU A 81 7.84 -3.73 2.50
N THR A 82 8.49 -3.67 3.66
CA THR A 82 9.34 -4.76 4.15
C THR A 82 8.56 -6.05 4.33
N LEU A 83 7.36 -5.97 4.94
CA LEU A 83 6.50 -7.13 5.15
C LEU A 83 6.08 -7.79 3.82
N GLY A 84 5.76 -6.98 2.82
CA GLY A 84 5.40 -7.47 1.48
C GLY A 84 6.56 -8.17 0.77
N ILE A 85 7.78 -7.60 0.85
CA ILE A 85 8.99 -8.20 0.27
C ILE A 85 9.31 -9.54 0.95
N VAL A 86 9.27 -9.59 2.29
CA VAL A 86 9.51 -10.83 3.05
C VAL A 86 8.50 -11.89 2.66
N TRP A 87 7.21 -11.55 2.62
CA TRP A 87 6.17 -12.50 2.24
C TRP A 87 6.33 -12.99 0.79
N ALA A 88 6.69 -12.11 -0.14
CA ALA A 88 6.96 -12.50 -1.52
C ALA A 88 8.06 -13.58 -1.60
N GLU A 89 9.19 -13.38 -0.91
CA GLU A 89 10.27 -14.35 -0.88
C GLU A 89 9.81 -15.71 -0.29
N GLU A 90 9.05 -15.69 0.79
CA GLU A 90 8.51 -16.91 1.44
C GLU A 90 7.57 -17.71 0.52
N VAL A 91 6.88 -17.04 -0.42
CA VAL A 91 5.92 -17.70 -1.34
C VAL A 91 6.47 -17.89 -2.75
N SER A 92 7.73 -17.60 -2.99
CA SER A 92 8.37 -17.58 -4.32
C SER A 92 8.24 -18.91 -5.11
N GLN A 93 8.05 -20.03 -4.42
CA GLN A 93 7.85 -21.35 -5.02
C GLN A 93 6.37 -21.73 -5.20
N THR A 94 5.46 -20.78 -5.08
CA THR A 94 4.01 -20.97 -5.23
C THR A 94 3.46 -20.13 -6.40
N PRO A 95 2.21 -20.37 -6.86
CA PRO A 95 1.56 -19.52 -7.86
C PRO A 95 1.20 -18.10 -7.36
N LEU A 96 1.29 -17.86 -6.05
CA LEU A 96 0.97 -16.57 -5.44
C LEU A 96 2.00 -15.51 -5.85
N LYS A 97 1.52 -14.37 -6.35
CA LYS A 97 2.33 -13.16 -6.56
C LYS A 97 1.95 -12.10 -5.55
N VAL A 98 2.95 -11.55 -4.88
CA VAL A 98 2.81 -10.46 -3.89
C VAL A 98 3.55 -9.25 -4.42
N ASN A 99 2.88 -8.09 -4.49
CA ASN A 99 3.49 -6.83 -4.89
C ASN A 99 3.06 -5.69 -3.98
N ILE A 100 3.83 -4.63 -3.96
CA ILE A 100 3.58 -3.43 -3.17
C ILE A 100 3.36 -2.28 -4.16
N LEU A 101 2.24 -1.58 -4.04
CA LEU A 101 1.87 -0.47 -4.92
C LEU A 101 1.99 0.86 -4.19
N ASN A 102 2.77 1.78 -4.76
CA ASN A 102 2.77 3.18 -4.38
C ASN A 102 1.86 3.96 -5.34
N PRO A 103 0.69 4.44 -4.88
CA PRO A 103 -0.24 5.18 -5.73
C PRO A 103 0.21 6.62 -6.03
N GLY A 104 1.24 7.13 -5.33
CA GLY A 104 1.59 8.55 -5.38
C GLY A 104 0.57 9.45 -4.69
N GLY A 105 0.53 10.72 -5.06
CA GLY A 105 -0.47 11.67 -4.59
C GLY A 105 -1.81 11.46 -5.33
N VAL A 106 -2.88 11.23 -4.59
CA VAL A 106 -4.24 11.00 -5.13
C VAL A 106 -5.21 11.94 -4.44
N ALA A 107 -6.16 12.50 -5.19
CA ALA A 107 -7.18 13.43 -4.72
C ALA A 107 -8.14 12.73 -3.74
N THR A 108 -7.79 12.69 -2.47
CA THR A 108 -8.53 12.06 -1.38
C THR A 108 -8.68 12.99 -0.19
N SER A 109 -9.61 12.70 0.72
CA SER A 109 -9.75 13.42 1.99
C SER A 109 -8.46 13.33 2.85
N MET A 110 -7.78 12.20 2.84
CA MET A 110 -6.49 12.02 3.51
C MET A 110 -5.43 12.98 2.95
N TYR A 111 -5.34 13.10 1.63
CA TYR A 111 -4.40 14.02 0.99
C TYR A 111 -4.72 15.48 1.32
N ALA A 112 -6.00 15.87 1.29
CA ALA A 112 -6.44 17.21 1.69
C ALA A 112 -6.10 17.53 3.16
N SER A 113 -6.21 16.55 4.05
CA SER A 113 -5.83 16.71 5.46
C SER A 113 -4.32 16.89 5.63
N ALA A 114 -3.52 16.17 4.85
CA ALA A 114 -2.06 16.26 4.89
C ALA A 114 -1.54 17.58 4.25
N PHE A 115 -2.23 18.06 3.21
CA PHE A 115 -1.85 19.22 2.41
C PHE A 115 -3.05 20.16 2.21
N PRO A 116 -3.44 20.95 3.23
CA PRO A 116 -4.65 21.80 3.17
C PRO A 116 -4.65 22.85 2.04
N GLY A 117 -3.47 23.17 1.48
CA GLY A 117 -3.33 24.12 0.36
C GLY A 117 -3.33 23.45 -1.03
N ALA A 118 -3.47 22.13 -1.12
CA ALA A 118 -3.44 21.44 -2.40
C ALA A 118 -4.73 21.65 -3.21
N ASP A 119 -4.59 21.89 -4.52
CA ASP A 119 -5.74 21.88 -5.43
C ASP A 119 -6.02 20.44 -5.90
N LEU A 120 -6.95 19.78 -5.24
CA LEU A 120 -7.34 18.40 -5.56
C LEU A 120 -7.92 18.24 -6.97
N LYS A 121 -8.37 19.33 -7.61
CA LYS A 121 -8.94 19.27 -8.97
C LYS A 121 -7.88 18.99 -10.04
N THR A 122 -6.64 19.34 -9.75
CA THR A 122 -5.50 19.11 -10.66
C THR A 122 -4.78 17.79 -10.41
N MET A 123 -5.20 17.03 -9.40
CA MET A 123 -4.55 15.80 -8.99
C MET A 123 -5.23 14.56 -9.59
N PRO A 124 -4.48 13.45 -9.75
CA PRO A 124 -5.05 12.17 -10.11
C PRO A 124 -6.17 11.78 -9.13
N LYS A 125 -7.24 11.21 -9.66
CA LYS A 125 -8.38 10.72 -8.89
C LYS A 125 -8.20 9.24 -8.54
N PRO A 126 -8.98 8.70 -7.59
CA PRO A 126 -8.97 7.26 -7.30
C PRO A 126 -9.20 6.37 -8.53
N GLU A 127 -9.99 6.83 -9.50
CA GLU A 127 -10.25 6.11 -10.75
C GLU A 127 -9.00 5.99 -11.63
N ASP A 128 -8.11 6.96 -11.59
CA ASP A 128 -6.89 7.00 -12.40
C ASP A 128 -5.84 5.97 -11.93
N ILE A 129 -5.92 5.55 -10.67
CA ILE A 129 -5.03 4.52 -10.10
C ILE A 129 -5.59 3.10 -10.23
N ALA A 130 -6.89 2.95 -10.49
CA ALA A 130 -7.53 1.64 -10.57
C ALA A 130 -6.90 0.69 -11.61
N PRO A 131 -6.49 1.14 -12.81
CA PRO A 131 -5.83 0.27 -13.79
C PRO A 131 -4.58 -0.44 -13.25
N ALA A 132 -3.79 0.20 -12.40
CA ALA A 132 -2.61 -0.42 -11.79
C ALA A 132 -2.98 -1.58 -10.85
N PHE A 133 -4.06 -1.44 -10.07
CA PHE A 133 -4.58 -2.53 -9.25
C PHE A 133 -5.08 -3.70 -10.11
N VAL A 134 -5.76 -3.41 -11.22
CA VAL A 134 -6.22 -4.45 -12.17
C VAL A 134 -5.02 -5.18 -12.76
N ALA A 135 -3.99 -4.47 -13.21
CA ALA A 135 -2.77 -5.06 -13.76
C ALA A 135 -2.08 -6.00 -12.75
N LEU A 136 -1.91 -5.57 -11.50
CA LEU A 136 -1.29 -6.39 -10.45
C LEU A 136 -2.18 -7.55 -9.99
N SER A 137 -3.49 -7.47 -10.22
CA SER A 137 -4.45 -8.53 -9.91
C SER A 137 -4.63 -9.54 -11.05
N SER A 138 -4.09 -9.25 -12.24
CA SER A 138 -4.21 -10.14 -13.40
C SER A 138 -3.53 -11.49 -13.17
N PRO A 139 -4.11 -12.62 -13.65
CA PRO A 139 -3.42 -13.90 -13.70
C PRO A 139 -2.09 -13.86 -14.43
N ASP A 140 -1.96 -12.98 -15.42
CA ASP A 140 -0.77 -12.83 -16.29
C ASP A 140 0.22 -11.80 -15.73
N CYS A 141 0.01 -11.27 -14.52
CA CYS A 141 0.92 -10.30 -13.89
C CYS A 141 2.34 -10.87 -13.76
N PRO A 142 3.36 -10.26 -14.39
CA PRO A 142 4.73 -10.76 -14.33
C PRO A 142 5.44 -10.39 -13.01
N HIS A 143 4.99 -9.34 -12.34
CA HIS A 143 5.65 -8.78 -11.15
C HIS A 143 5.49 -9.66 -9.93
N HIS A 144 6.55 -9.71 -9.09
CA HIS A 144 6.56 -10.43 -7.82
C HIS A 144 7.64 -9.86 -6.89
N GLY A 145 7.25 -9.50 -5.67
CA GLY A 145 8.18 -8.97 -4.67
C GLY A 145 8.64 -7.53 -4.95
N GLU A 146 7.94 -6.81 -5.82
CA GLU A 146 8.34 -5.50 -6.27
C GLU A 146 7.57 -4.38 -5.57
N VAL A 147 8.25 -3.25 -5.31
CA VAL A 147 7.62 -1.98 -4.95
C VAL A 147 7.49 -1.15 -6.23
N LEU A 148 6.27 -1.07 -6.74
CA LEU A 148 5.94 -0.44 -8.02
C LEU A 148 5.19 0.88 -7.80
N HIS A 149 5.43 1.85 -8.67
CA HIS A 149 4.62 3.07 -8.72
C HIS A 149 3.49 2.91 -9.75
N VAL A 150 2.35 3.55 -9.53
CA VAL A 150 1.21 3.50 -10.47
C VAL A 150 1.62 3.86 -11.90
N ARG A 151 2.51 4.85 -12.08
CA ARG A 151 3.02 5.27 -13.39
C ARG A 151 3.80 4.17 -14.14
N ASP A 152 4.37 3.20 -13.42
CA ASP A 152 5.10 2.08 -14.02
C ASP A 152 4.15 1.06 -14.66
N LEU A 153 2.89 1.06 -14.21
CA LEU A 153 1.84 0.11 -14.61
C LEU A 153 0.73 0.76 -15.45
N ASN A 154 0.68 2.08 -15.49
CA ASN A 154 -0.30 2.84 -16.26
C ASN A 154 0.43 3.99 -16.99
N PRO A 155 0.81 3.80 -18.27
CA PRO A 155 1.50 4.84 -19.07
C PRO A 155 0.70 6.14 -19.22
N ASP A 156 -0.62 6.06 -19.13
CA ASP A 156 -1.54 7.20 -19.27
C ASP A 156 -1.84 7.88 -17.91
N TYR A 157 -1.13 7.51 -16.86
CA TYR A 157 -1.32 8.07 -15.52
C TYR A 157 -0.98 9.58 -15.50
N PRO A 158 -1.92 10.44 -15.07
CA PRO A 158 -1.78 11.90 -15.20
C PRO A 158 -0.91 12.54 -14.08
N GLY A 159 -0.33 11.76 -13.15
CA GLY A 159 0.40 12.24 -11.98
C GLY A 159 1.92 12.07 -12.01
#